data_559eca09feb287ecba415ead5d88db2a
#
_entry.id   559eca09feb287ecba415ead5d88db2a
#
_cell.length_a   1.000
_cell.length_b   1.000
_cell.length_c   1.000
_cell.angle_alpha   90.00
_cell.angle_beta   90.00
_cell.angle_gamma   90.00
#
_symmetry.space_group_name_H-M   'P 1'
#
loop_
_entity.id
_entity.type
_entity.pdbx_description
1 polymer ?
#
loop_
_entity_poly.entity_id
_entity_poly.type
_entity_poly.pdbx_seq_one_letter_code
_entity_poly.pdbx_strand_id
1 'polypeptide(L)'
;FNIPNAELGYAEIYPDGKYRYDSPLNNAFAVNKNAANPERLLMLLELLNTDEDAYDLFMYGIEGETYVKGEDGSIQYPEGQDAANSTFLGWFCWPFVRGQFDKPSGMITPKALEMENEWLEKDSLVVSPLTGFNPDTSSIKTELAQRDQLYDEQGKLLLAGIVENNDVDAAVNKYIENQKAAGLDKIMEFMQAEADKMTGK
;
A
#
# COMPACT_ATOMS: atom_id res chain seq x y z
N PHE A 1 -8.32 -0.91 -17.87
CA PHE A 1 -8.16 -1.56 -19.19
C PHE A 1 -9.54 -2.04 -19.65
N ASN A 2 -10.10 -1.40 -20.66
CA ASN A 2 -11.38 -1.84 -21.22
C ASN A 2 -11.08 -2.84 -22.35
N ILE A 3 -10.86 -4.10 -21.98
CA ILE A 3 -10.69 -5.20 -22.94
C ILE A 3 -11.96 -6.02 -22.88
N PRO A 4 -12.87 -5.84 -23.85
CA PRO A 4 -14.11 -6.61 -23.90
C PRO A 4 -13.79 -8.10 -23.97
N ASN A 5 -14.44 -8.90 -23.14
CA ASN A 5 -14.26 -10.37 -23.05
C ASN A 5 -12.89 -10.82 -22.49
N ALA A 6 -12.16 -10.01 -21.74
CA ALA A 6 -11.02 -10.47 -21.00
C ALA A 6 -11.46 -11.40 -19.86
N GLU A 7 -10.93 -12.61 -19.82
CA GLU A 7 -11.07 -13.49 -18.66
C GLU A 7 -9.87 -13.25 -17.74
N LEU A 8 -10.14 -12.85 -16.50
CA LEU A 8 -9.10 -12.66 -15.49
C LEU A 8 -8.94 -13.96 -14.71
N GLY A 9 -7.71 -14.48 -14.69
CA GLY A 9 -7.32 -15.63 -13.89
C GLY A 9 -6.49 -15.18 -12.69
N TYR A 10 -6.66 -15.84 -11.56
CA TYR A 10 -5.81 -15.71 -10.40
C TYR A 10 -5.05 -17.01 -10.18
N ALA A 11 -3.77 -16.91 -9.89
CA ALA A 11 -2.93 -18.06 -9.58
C ALA A 11 -1.99 -17.72 -8.44
N GLU A 12 -1.85 -18.64 -7.51
CA GLU A 12 -0.85 -18.56 -6.45
C GLU A 12 0.54 -18.80 -7.05
N ILE A 13 1.44 -17.81 -6.95
CA ILE A 13 2.78 -17.90 -7.53
C ILE A 13 3.66 -18.89 -6.77
N TYR A 14 3.45 -19.00 -5.44
CA TYR A 14 4.18 -19.88 -4.54
C TYR A 14 3.20 -20.68 -3.67
N PRO A 15 2.59 -21.76 -4.18
CA PRO A 15 1.54 -22.50 -3.46
C PRO A 15 2.01 -23.10 -2.14
N ASP A 16 3.31 -23.40 -2.01
CA ASP A 16 3.93 -23.87 -0.76
C ASP A 16 4.72 -22.77 -0.04
N GLY A 17 4.61 -21.54 -0.51
CA GLY A 17 5.34 -20.38 0.00
C GLY A 17 4.74 -19.83 1.27
N LYS A 18 5.55 -19.02 1.95
CA LYS A 18 5.10 -18.23 3.09
C LYS A 18 4.95 -16.77 2.68
N TYR A 19 3.85 -16.16 3.09
CA TYR A 19 3.55 -14.77 2.80
C TYR A 19 3.93 -13.90 3.99
N ARG A 20 4.52 -12.75 3.70
CA ARG A 20 4.84 -11.79 4.73
C ARG A 20 3.56 -11.12 5.24
N TYR A 21 3.35 -11.16 6.54
CA TYR A 21 2.34 -10.33 7.18
C TYR A 21 2.75 -8.86 7.06
N ASP A 22 1.91 -8.04 6.43
CA ASP A 22 2.14 -6.60 6.36
C ASP A 22 1.71 -5.94 7.68
N SER A 23 2.51 -4.96 8.11
CA SER A 23 2.20 -4.23 9.33
C SER A 23 0.91 -3.43 9.17
N PRO A 24 -0.02 -3.49 10.17
CA PRO A 24 -1.20 -2.63 10.18
C PRO A 24 -0.85 -1.13 10.30
N LEU A 25 0.43 -0.82 10.53
CA LEU A 25 0.93 0.56 10.62
C LEU A 25 1.39 1.14 9.26
N ASN A 26 1.17 0.43 8.15
CA ASN A 26 1.54 0.91 6.82
C ASN A 26 0.74 2.16 6.41
N ASN A 27 -0.50 2.27 6.87
CA ASN A 27 -1.35 3.43 6.66
C ASN A 27 -1.65 4.09 8.00
N ALA A 28 -1.55 5.40 8.05
CA ALA A 28 -1.75 6.14 9.28
C ALA A 28 -2.56 7.42 9.04
N PHE A 29 -3.34 7.77 10.02
CA PHE A 29 -4.02 9.05 10.10
C PHE A 29 -3.24 9.97 11.04
N ALA A 30 -2.94 11.18 10.59
CA ALA A 30 -2.23 12.16 11.39
C ALA A 30 -3.09 13.41 11.61
N VAL A 31 -3.22 13.81 12.87
CA VAL A 31 -3.86 15.07 13.24
C VAL A 31 -2.80 16.15 13.31
N ASN A 32 -3.00 17.25 12.57
CA ASN A 32 -2.09 18.39 12.64
C ASN A 32 -2.12 18.99 14.07
N LYS A 33 -0.94 19.12 14.68
CA LYS A 33 -0.80 19.68 16.04
C LYS A 33 -1.36 21.11 16.20
N ASN A 34 -1.48 21.84 15.09
CA ASN A 34 -2.02 23.20 15.06
C ASN A 34 -3.48 23.24 14.58
N ALA A 35 -4.18 22.10 14.50
CA ALA A 35 -5.59 22.07 14.17
C ALA A 35 -6.39 22.87 15.22
N ALA A 36 -7.38 23.65 14.77
CA ALA A 36 -8.20 24.46 15.68
C ALA A 36 -9.07 23.60 16.62
N ASN A 37 -9.45 22.39 16.18
CA ASN A 37 -10.31 21.47 16.93
C ASN A 37 -9.85 20.03 16.72
N PRO A 38 -8.69 19.60 17.27
CA PRO A 38 -8.16 18.25 17.06
C PRO A 38 -9.09 17.18 17.66
N GLU A 39 -9.82 17.51 18.74
CA GLU A 39 -10.77 16.60 19.37
C GLU A 39 -11.92 16.20 18.43
N ARG A 40 -12.39 17.13 17.58
CA ARG A 40 -13.44 16.82 16.61
C ARG A 40 -13.00 15.83 15.56
N LEU A 41 -11.72 15.84 15.19
CA LEU A 41 -11.17 14.84 14.28
C LEU A 41 -11.12 13.46 14.93
N LEU A 42 -10.77 13.41 16.22
CA LEU A 42 -10.80 12.15 17.00
C LEU A 42 -12.23 11.64 17.16
N MET A 43 -13.21 12.53 17.42
CA MET A 43 -14.63 12.15 17.46
C MET A 43 -15.14 11.61 16.11
N LEU A 44 -14.70 12.19 15.00
CA LEU A 44 -15.01 11.63 13.66
C LEU A 44 -14.44 10.22 13.51
N LEU A 45 -13.19 10.00 13.92
CA LEU A 45 -12.58 8.66 13.86
C LEU A 45 -13.34 7.67 14.75
N GLU A 46 -13.77 8.07 15.94
CA GLU A 46 -14.58 7.25 16.82
C GLU A 46 -15.93 6.92 16.17
N LEU A 47 -16.61 7.91 15.60
CA LEU A 47 -17.87 7.70 14.88
C LEU A 47 -17.72 6.68 13.75
N LEU A 48 -16.70 6.82 12.91
CA LEU A 48 -16.42 5.88 11.81
C LEU A 48 -16.01 4.48 12.30
N ASN A 49 -15.65 4.33 13.56
CA ASN A 49 -15.34 3.02 14.16
C ASN A 49 -16.52 2.36 14.86
N THR A 50 -17.57 3.11 15.18
CA THR A 50 -18.67 2.65 16.04
C THR A 50 -20.06 2.72 15.39
N ASP A 51 -20.19 3.44 14.29
CA ASP A 51 -21.45 3.67 13.58
C ASP A 51 -21.30 3.22 12.11
N GLU A 52 -22.01 2.15 11.74
CA GLU A 52 -21.95 1.58 10.39
C GLU A 52 -22.54 2.50 9.34
N ASP A 53 -23.61 3.22 9.64
CA ASP A 53 -24.25 4.14 8.68
C ASP A 53 -23.34 5.32 8.37
N ALA A 54 -22.66 5.85 9.40
CA ALA A 54 -21.65 6.88 9.22
C ALA A 54 -20.43 6.38 8.43
N TYR A 55 -20.01 5.13 8.68
CA TYR A 55 -18.96 4.48 7.92
C TYR A 55 -19.33 4.30 6.46
N ASP A 56 -20.51 3.77 6.17
CA ASP A 56 -21.01 3.56 4.81
C ASP A 56 -21.10 4.88 4.04
N LEU A 57 -21.66 5.91 4.68
CA LEU A 57 -21.74 7.24 4.08
C LEU A 57 -20.36 7.81 3.74
N PHE A 58 -19.38 7.61 4.63
CA PHE A 58 -18.03 8.11 4.44
C PHE A 58 -17.25 7.32 3.38
N MET A 59 -17.35 5.99 3.41
CA MET A 59 -16.57 5.09 2.55
C MET A 59 -17.20 4.89 1.18
N TYR A 60 -18.53 4.80 1.12
CA TYR A 60 -19.25 4.40 -0.10
C TYR A 60 -20.20 5.50 -0.63
N GLY A 61 -20.55 6.47 0.23
CA GLY A 61 -21.46 7.56 -0.15
C GLY A 61 -22.92 7.22 0.07
N ILE A 62 -23.78 7.50 -0.89
CA ILE A 62 -25.23 7.39 -0.79
C ILE A 62 -25.72 6.19 -1.59
N GLU A 63 -26.39 5.25 -0.92
CA GLU A 63 -26.97 4.07 -1.57
C GLU A 63 -28.01 4.48 -2.62
N GLY A 64 -27.94 3.88 -3.79
CA GLY A 64 -28.76 4.21 -4.95
C GLY A 64 -28.22 5.36 -5.81
N GLU A 65 -27.29 6.17 -5.29
CA GLU A 65 -26.67 7.29 -6.03
C GLU A 65 -25.20 7.02 -6.38
N THR A 66 -24.39 6.67 -5.39
CA THR A 66 -22.95 6.45 -5.55
C THR A 66 -22.58 4.98 -5.51
N TYR A 67 -23.40 4.15 -4.90
CA TYR A 67 -23.27 2.71 -4.88
C TYR A 67 -24.64 2.02 -4.81
N VAL A 68 -24.66 0.74 -5.13
CA VAL A 68 -25.78 -0.18 -4.87
C VAL A 68 -25.26 -1.42 -4.15
N LYS A 69 -26.11 -2.08 -3.38
CA LYS A 69 -25.79 -3.36 -2.74
C LYS A 69 -26.17 -4.52 -3.65
N GLY A 70 -25.23 -5.42 -3.91
CA GLY A 70 -25.50 -6.70 -4.53
C GLY A 70 -26.29 -7.64 -3.60
N GLU A 71 -26.82 -8.73 -4.13
CA GLU A 71 -27.54 -9.74 -3.36
C GLU A 71 -26.68 -10.41 -2.27
N ASP A 72 -25.37 -10.44 -2.48
CA ASP A 72 -24.35 -10.95 -1.55
C ASP A 72 -23.87 -9.87 -0.55
N GLY A 73 -24.47 -8.68 -0.56
CA GLY A 73 -24.04 -7.54 0.25
C GLY A 73 -22.82 -6.80 -0.27
N SER A 74 -22.30 -7.16 -1.44
CA SER A 74 -21.18 -6.45 -2.06
C SER A 74 -21.55 -5.04 -2.50
N ILE A 75 -20.57 -4.13 -2.46
CA ILE A 75 -20.71 -2.77 -2.98
C ILE A 75 -20.40 -2.78 -4.48
N GLN A 76 -21.34 -2.27 -5.27
CA GLN A 76 -21.24 -2.21 -6.72
C GLN A 76 -21.53 -0.79 -7.22
N TYR A 77 -21.03 -0.46 -8.40
CA TYR A 77 -21.44 0.78 -9.06
C TYR A 77 -22.91 0.71 -9.50
N PRO A 78 -23.66 1.83 -9.43
CA PRO A 78 -24.97 1.91 -10.04
C PRO A 78 -24.91 1.63 -11.54
N GLU A 79 -26.05 1.26 -12.11
CA GLU A 79 -26.16 1.00 -13.55
C GLU A 79 -25.63 2.18 -14.38
N GLY A 80 -24.75 1.90 -15.33
CA GLY A 80 -24.12 2.91 -16.20
C GLY A 80 -22.93 3.64 -15.58
N GLN A 81 -22.54 3.30 -14.35
CA GLN A 81 -21.34 3.83 -13.71
C GLN A 81 -20.23 2.76 -13.63
N ASP A 82 -19.00 3.25 -13.59
CA ASP A 82 -17.78 2.46 -13.38
C ASP A 82 -16.70 3.34 -12.70
N ALA A 83 -15.52 2.80 -12.51
CA ALA A 83 -14.39 3.53 -11.90
C ALA A 83 -13.96 4.78 -12.68
N ALA A 84 -14.29 4.88 -13.98
CA ALA A 84 -13.89 6.01 -14.82
C ALA A 84 -14.87 7.19 -14.73
N ASN A 85 -16.13 6.93 -14.43
CA ASN A 85 -17.20 7.94 -14.44
C ASN A 85 -17.92 8.12 -13.10
N SER A 86 -17.55 7.34 -12.07
CA SER A 86 -18.08 7.54 -10.71
C SER A 86 -17.65 8.89 -10.16
N THR A 87 -18.58 9.58 -9.53
CA THR A 87 -18.36 10.89 -8.90
C THR A 87 -17.89 10.78 -7.44
N PHE A 88 -17.89 9.58 -6.88
CA PHE A 88 -17.51 9.34 -5.48
C PHE A 88 -16.14 8.64 -5.38
N LEU A 89 -15.20 9.31 -4.68
CA LEU A 89 -13.80 8.86 -4.54
C LEU A 89 -13.47 8.26 -3.16
N GLY A 90 -14.48 8.00 -2.32
CA GLY A 90 -14.29 7.52 -0.94
C GLY A 90 -13.51 6.21 -0.80
N TRP A 91 -13.50 5.40 -1.82
CA TRP A 91 -12.78 4.11 -1.89
C TRP A 91 -11.25 4.21 -1.70
N PHE A 92 -10.69 5.40 -1.68
CA PHE A 92 -9.27 5.66 -1.42
C PHE A 92 -8.94 5.99 0.04
N CYS A 93 -9.92 5.93 0.92
CA CYS A 93 -9.73 6.27 2.34
C CYS A 93 -9.16 5.10 3.16
N TRP A 94 -8.13 4.43 2.69
CA TRP A 94 -7.50 3.26 3.31
C TRP A 94 -7.21 3.38 4.82
N PRO A 95 -6.77 4.54 5.38
CA PRO A 95 -6.57 4.66 6.81
C PRO A 95 -7.85 4.47 7.66
N PHE A 96 -9.00 4.55 7.03
CA PHE A 96 -10.31 4.42 7.68
C PHE A 96 -10.96 3.05 7.49
N VAL A 97 -10.36 2.15 6.69
CA VAL A 97 -10.88 0.79 6.51
C VAL A 97 -11.00 0.08 7.85
N ARG A 98 -12.19 -0.47 8.10
CA ARG A 98 -12.54 -1.20 9.32
C ARG A 98 -13.12 -2.55 8.95
N GLY A 99 -12.37 -3.61 9.21
CA GLY A 99 -12.76 -4.96 8.84
C GLY A 99 -14.15 -5.39 9.34
N GLN A 100 -14.66 -4.79 10.43
CA GLN A 100 -15.99 -5.08 10.94
C GLN A 100 -17.12 -4.45 10.10
N PHE A 101 -16.86 -3.35 9.39
CA PHE A 101 -17.84 -2.63 8.56
C PHE A 101 -17.51 -2.68 7.08
N ASP A 102 -16.31 -3.16 6.74
CA ASP A 102 -15.88 -3.24 5.35
C ASP A 102 -16.73 -4.25 4.58
N LYS A 103 -17.15 -3.86 3.39
CA LYS A 103 -18.06 -4.65 2.56
C LYS A 103 -17.31 -5.21 1.36
N PRO A 104 -17.63 -6.44 0.93
CA PRO A 104 -17.07 -6.98 -0.30
C PRO A 104 -17.28 -6.00 -1.45
N SER A 105 -16.27 -5.82 -2.27
CA SER A 105 -16.38 -4.99 -3.47
C SER A 105 -16.78 -5.84 -4.66
N GLY A 106 -17.81 -5.40 -5.40
CA GLY A 106 -18.21 -6.04 -6.66
C GLY A 106 -17.15 -6.00 -7.76
N MET A 107 -16.02 -5.28 -7.53
CA MET A 107 -14.87 -5.30 -8.41
C MET A 107 -13.94 -6.50 -8.16
N ILE A 108 -14.09 -7.21 -7.04
CA ILE A 108 -13.32 -8.41 -6.72
C ILE A 108 -14.11 -9.61 -7.22
N THR A 109 -13.50 -10.40 -8.09
CA THR A 109 -14.19 -11.60 -8.62
C THR A 109 -14.41 -12.62 -7.51
N PRO A 110 -15.46 -13.45 -7.59
CA PRO A 110 -15.69 -14.52 -6.60
C PRO A 110 -14.46 -15.42 -6.42
N LYS A 111 -13.71 -15.68 -7.48
CA LYS A 111 -12.47 -16.47 -7.41
C LYS A 111 -11.37 -15.77 -6.61
N ALA A 112 -11.25 -14.45 -6.70
CA ALA A 112 -10.28 -13.70 -5.90
C ALA A 112 -10.64 -13.74 -4.42
N LEU A 113 -11.92 -13.59 -4.06
CA LEU A 113 -12.40 -13.72 -2.67
C LEU A 113 -12.16 -15.14 -2.12
N GLU A 114 -12.44 -16.17 -2.90
CA GLU A 114 -12.16 -17.56 -2.52
C GLU A 114 -10.66 -17.74 -2.18
N MET A 115 -9.77 -17.27 -3.05
CA MET A 115 -8.32 -17.35 -2.84
C MET A 115 -7.87 -16.54 -1.62
N GLU A 116 -8.40 -15.35 -1.41
CA GLU A 116 -8.09 -14.53 -0.23
C GLU A 116 -8.48 -15.24 1.06
N ASN A 117 -9.67 -15.84 1.12
CA ASN A 117 -10.12 -16.63 2.26
C ASN A 117 -9.23 -17.86 2.47
N GLU A 118 -8.86 -18.59 1.41
CA GLU A 118 -7.90 -19.70 1.50
C GLU A 118 -6.55 -19.26 2.08
N TRP A 119 -6.05 -18.06 1.71
CA TRP A 119 -4.78 -17.55 2.23
C TRP A 119 -4.86 -17.15 3.70
N LEU A 120 -5.99 -16.59 4.14
CA LEU A 120 -6.22 -16.26 5.55
C LEU A 120 -6.32 -17.50 6.44
N GLU A 121 -6.84 -18.60 5.92
CA GLU A 121 -6.95 -19.89 6.64
C GLU A 121 -5.64 -20.66 6.68
N LYS A 122 -4.74 -20.45 5.72
CA LYS A 122 -3.43 -21.12 5.69
C LYS A 122 -2.51 -20.56 6.79
N ASP A 123 -1.82 -21.43 7.52
CA ASP A 123 -0.68 -21.07 8.40
C ASP A 123 0.56 -20.70 7.58
N SER A 124 0.34 -19.81 6.61
CA SER A 124 1.35 -19.36 5.65
C SER A 124 1.87 -17.95 5.95
N LEU A 125 1.23 -17.22 6.86
CA LEU A 125 1.63 -15.86 7.21
C LEU A 125 2.87 -15.87 8.12
N VAL A 126 3.90 -15.14 7.72
CA VAL A 126 5.12 -14.96 8.51
C VAL A 126 5.24 -13.50 8.92
N VAL A 127 5.31 -13.29 10.22
CA VAL A 127 5.62 -11.95 10.78
C VAL A 127 7.14 -11.73 10.68
N SER A 128 7.54 -10.71 9.96
CA SER A 128 8.96 -10.34 9.89
C SER A 128 9.48 -9.92 11.26
N PRO A 129 10.68 -10.35 11.69
CA PRO A 129 11.30 -9.84 12.91
C PRO A 129 11.58 -8.33 12.85
N LEU A 130 11.51 -7.74 11.67
CA LEU A 130 11.62 -6.29 11.45
C LEU A 130 10.25 -5.60 11.31
N THR A 131 9.15 -6.24 11.69
CA THR A 131 7.83 -5.60 11.70
C THR A 131 7.84 -4.40 12.65
N GLY A 132 7.51 -3.22 12.12
CA GLY A 132 7.58 -1.95 12.86
C GLY A 132 8.98 -1.32 12.90
N PHE A 133 9.96 -1.84 12.15
CA PHE A 133 11.28 -1.25 12.01
C PHE A 133 11.19 0.17 11.41
N ASN A 134 11.50 1.17 12.21
CA ASN A 134 11.48 2.57 11.82
C ASN A 134 12.56 3.35 12.59
N PRO A 135 13.85 3.19 12.23
CA PRO A 135 14.95 3.83 12.93
C PRO A 135 14.98 5.34 12.70
N ASP A 136 15.53 6.07 13.67
CA ASP A 136 15.80 7.51 13.49
C ASP A 136 16.97 7.71 12.52
N THR A 137 16.65 8.10 11.29
CA THR A 137 17.62 8.30 10.20
C THR A 137 18.28 9.68 10.18
N SER A 138 18.11 10.50 11.22
CA SER A 138 18.62 11.89 11.27
C SER A 138 20.13 11.98 11.02
N SER A 139 20.90 10.97 11.44
CA SER A 139 22.36 10.92 11.29
C SER A 139 22.86 10.62 9.87
N ILE A 140 21.97 10.06 9.01
CA ILE A 140 22.31 9.68 7.62
C ILE A 140 21.41 10.39 6.60
N LYS A 141 20.73 11.44 6.99
CA LYS A 141 19.76 12.11 6.14
C LYS A 141 20.38 12.70 4.85
N THR A 142 21.67 13.09 4.91
CA THR A 142 22.39 13.63 3.74
C THR A 142 22.60 12.54 2.71
N GLU A 143 23.06 11.37 3.13
CA GLU A 143 23.28 10.21 2.27
C GLU A 143 21.96 9.71 1.67
N LEU A 144 20.90 9.68 2.47
CA LEU A 144 19.56 9.34 1.97
C LEU A 144 19.09 10.32 0.88
N ALA A 145 19.26 11.63 1.10
CA ALA A 145 18.88 12.63 0.10
C ALA A 145 19.68 12.50 -1.21
N GLN A 146 20.98 12.22 -1.11
CA GLN A 146 21.85 11.99 -2.28
C GLN A 146 21.45 10.71 -3.03
N ARG A 147 21.14 9.63 -2.31
CA ARG A 147 20.62 8.40 -2.88
C ARG A 147 19.35 8.65 -3.66
N ASP A 148 18.39 9.38 -3.08
CA ASP A 148 17.10 9.65 -3.69
C ASP A 148 17.25 10.55 -4.93
N GLN A 149 18.14 11.54 -4.90
CA GLN A 149 18.46 12.35 -6.06
C GLN A 149 19.03 11.50 -7.21
N LEU A 150 19.99 10.61 -6.93
CA LEU A 150 20.55 9.71 -7.93
C LEU A 150 19.52 8.74 -8.49
N TYR A 151 18.58 8.27 -7.66
CA TYR A 151 17.46 7.46 -8.13
C TYR A 151 16.58 8.24 -9.09
N ASP A 152 16.25 9.48 -8.77
CA ASP A 152 15.43 10.34 -9.62
C ASP A 152 16.11 10.66 -10.97
N GLU A 153 17.42 10.91 -10.95
CA GLU A 153 18.19 11.28 -12.13
C GLU A 153 18.59 10.09 -13.03
N GLN A 154 18.90 8.94 -12.44
CA GLN A 154 19.48 7.80 -13.14
C GLN A 154 18.65 6.52 -12.98
N GLY A 155 18.19 6.20 -11.77
CA GLY A 155 17.47 4.96 -11.47
C GLY A 155 16.16 4.84 -12.25
N LYS A 156 15.39 5.93 -12.34
CA LYS A 156 14.14 5.97 -13.11
C LYS A 156 14.36 5.74 -14.61
N LEU A 157 15.46 6.26 -15.15
CA LEU A 157 15.80 6.04 -16.57
C LEU A 157 16.16 4.58 -16.82
N LEU A 158 16.95 3.96 -15.91
CA LEU A 158 17.28 2.52 -15.98
C LEU A 158 16.01 1.66 -15.94
N LEU A 159 15.09 1.95 -15.03
CA LEU A 159 13.81 1.22 -14.93
C LEU A 159 12.94 1.37 -16.18
N ALA A 160 13.02 2.53 -16.85
CA ALA A 160 12.34 2.78 -18.11
C ALA A 160 13.07 2.17 -19.34
N GLY A 161 14.20 1.51 -19.14
CA GLY A 161 15.01 0.96 -20.23
C GLY A 161 15.75 2.02 -21.05
N ILE A 162 15.85 3.24 -20.54
CA ILE A 162 16.55 4.36 -21.21
C ILE A 162 18.02 4.31 -20.79
N VAL A 163 18.85 3.70 -21.61
CA VAL A 163 20.28 3.54 -21.38
C VAL A 163 21.11 3.99 -22.56
N GLU A 164 22.25 4.61 -22.30
CA GLU A 164 23.19 5.00 -23.36
C GLU A 164 23.74 3.77 -24.07
N ASN A 165 23.85 3.85 -25.39
CA ASN A 165 24.42 2.80 -26.25
C ASN A 165 23.79 1.41 -26.12
N ASN A 166 22.60 1.29 -25.51
CA ASN A 166 21.93 0.01 -25.18
C ASN A 166 22.79 -0.95 -24.35
N ASP A 167 23.79 -0.44 -23.62
CA ASP A 167 24.61 -1.20 -22.69
C ASP A 167 24.05 -1.11 -21.27
N VAL A 168 23.12 -2.01 -20.96
CA VAL A 168 22.42 -2.06 -19.67
C VAL A 168 23.40 -2.38 -18.54
N ASP A 169 24.32 -3.30 -18.76
CA ASP A 169 25.27 -3.74 -17.72
C ASP A 169 26.20 -2.60 -17.33
N ALA A 170 26.74 -1.87 -18.29
CA ALA A 170 27.58 -0.70 -18.01
C ALA A 170 26.80 0.40 -17.28
N ALA A 171 25.55 0.66 -17.68
CA ALA A 171 24.71 1.67 -17.06
C ALA A 171 24.34 1.30 -15.60
N VAL A 172 24.01 0.03 -15.34
CA VAL A 172 23.71 -0.47 -13.99
C VAL A 172 24.94 -0.40 -13.10
N ASN A 173 26.11 -0.84 -13.60
CA ASN A 173 27.36 -0.79 -12.84
C ASN A 173 27.72 0.66 -12.46
N LYS A 174 27.62 1.58 -13.41
CA LYS A 174 27.86 3.00 -13.16
C LYS A 174 26.90 3.58 -12.13
N TYR A 175 25.64 3.22 -12.18
CA TYR A 175 24.64 3.64 -11.18
C TYR A 175 24.99 3.13 -9.77
N ILE A 176 25.39 1.87 -9.64
CA ILE A 176 25.85 1.29 -8.37
C ILE A 176 27.08 2.02 -7.85
N GLU A 177 28.06 2.33 -8.69
CA GLU A 177 29.26 3.10 -8.31
C GLU A 177 28.89 4.49 -7.82
N ASN A 178 27.98 5.19 -8.51
CA ASN A 178 27.50 6.50 -8.09
C ASN A 178 26.76 6.45 -6.75
N GLN A 179 25.94 5.43 -6.52
CA GLN A 179 25.24 5.21 -5.24
C GLN A 179 26.24 4.97 -4.09
N LYS A 180 27.29 4.18 -4.32
CA LYS A 180 28.35 3.95 -3.33
C LYS A 180 29.11 5.25 -3.02
N ALA A 181 29.47 6.02 -4.04
CA ALA A 181 30.12 7.31 -3.86
C ALA A 181 29.23 8.31 -3.10
N ALA A 182 27.91 8.21 -3.21
CA ALA A 182 26.94 9.00 -2.47
C ALA A 182 26.66 8.51 -1.04
N GLY A 183 27.33 7.45 -0.59
CA GLY A 183 27.25 6.95 0.79
C GLY A 183 26.32 5.76 0.99
N LEU A 184 26.02 4.98 -0.05
CA LEU A 184 25.19 3.78 0.07
C LEU A 184 25.72 2.82 1.14
N ASP A 185 27.05 2.61 1.22
CA ASP A 185 27.64 1.71 2.20
C ASP A 185 27.38 2.19 3.64
N LYS A 186 27.45 3.49 3.90
CA LYS A 186 27.11 4.07 5.20
C LYS A 186 25.63 3.89 5.55
N ILE A 187 24.73 4.02 4.57
CA ILE A 187 23.31 3.74 4.77
C ILE A 187 23.10 2.26 5.14
N MET A 188 23.74 1.35 4.41
CA MET A 188 23.66 -0.10 4.65
C MET A 188 24.15 -0.48 6.05
N GLU A 189 25.32 0.03 6.46
CA GLU A 189 25.89 -0.19 7.79
C GLU A 189 24.96 0.33 8.89
N PHE A 190 24.45 1.55 8.74
CA PHE A 190 23.50 2.12 9.70
C PHE A 190 22.23 1.27 9.83
N MET A 191 21.59 0.93 8.71
CA MET A 191 20.37 0.16 8.71
C MET A 191 20.57 -1.24 9.29
N GLN A 192 21.72 -1.88 9.00
CA GLN A 192 22.05 -3.19 9.58
C GLN A 192 22.24 -3.09 11.10
N ALA A 193 22.95 -2.07 11.58
CA ALA A 193 23.15 -1.88 13.02
C ALA A 193 21.85 -1.64 13.78
N GLU A 194 20.92 -0.87 13.20
CA GLU A 194 19.60 -0.65 13.81
C GLU A 194 18.73 -1.93 13.78
N ALA A 195 18.80 -2.70 12.68
CA ALA A 195 18.10 -3.99 12.58
C ALA A 195 18.64 -5.02 13.60
N ASP A 196 19.96 -5.06 13.80
CA ASP A 196 20.60 -5.93 14.78
C ASP A 196 20.18 -5.55 16.21
N LYS A 197 20.12 -4.27 16.54
CA LYS A 197 19.59 -3.80 17.85
C LYS A 197 18.14 -4.26 18.06
N MET A 198 17.30 -4.14 17.04
CA MET A 198 15.90 -4.54 17.14
C MET A 198 15.74 -6.04 17.31
N THR A 199 16.58 -6.85 16.67
CA THR A 199 16.50 -8.32 16.68
C THR A 199 17.35 -8.98 17.76
N GLY A 200 18.13 -8.20 18.53
CA GLY A 200 18.99 -8.71 19.61
C GLY A 200 20.23 -9.47 19.11
N LYS A 201 20.73 -9.11 17.95
CA LYS A 201 21.94 -9.69 17.35
C LYS A 201 23.16 -8.80 17.59
#